data_291b156af5ec1f501db56a0ac4da2ca1
#
_entry.id   291b156af5ec1f501db56a0ac4da2ca1
#
_cell.length_a   1.000
_cell.length_b   1.000
_cell.length_c   1.000
_cell.angle_alpha   90.00
_cell.angle_beta   90.00
_cell.angle_gamma   90.00
#
_symmetry.space_group_name_H-M   'P 1'
#
loop_
_entity.id
_entity.type
_entity.pdbx_description
1 polymer ?
#
loop_
_entity_poly.entity_id
_entity_poly.type
_entity_poly.pdbx_seq_one_letter_code
_entity_poly.pdbx_strand_id
1 'polypeptide(L)'
;GPMRDVMVFGYGSSELEPVLSRYAKAQNRYIAPEPTPQDGFYYRSDHFNLAKKGVPMLYARGGIDSFEHGKDWGLKQRQRYVSDYYHKVTDEFDPEWDLRGAQQDLFLYFQVGNELANSNSWPNWLEGKEFKAVRDKSLSSKQ
;
A
#
# COMPACT_ATOMS: atom_id res chain seq x y z
N GLY A 1 9.81 2.25 13.03
CA GLY A 1 9.79 3.71 13.12
C GLY A 1 9.12 4.37 11.93
N PRO A 2 8.92 5.69 11.93
CA PRO A 2 8.22 6.44 10.89
C PRO A 2 9.02 6.55 9.59
N MET A 3 8.31 6.50 8.44
CA MET A 3 8.87 6.59 7.09
C MET A 3 8.34 7.81 6.35
N ARG A 4 9.20 8.48 5.56
CA ARG A 4 8.81 9.60 4.68
C ARG A 4 8.02 9.12 3.48
N ASP A 5 8.29 7.91 2.99
CA ASP A 5 7.59 7.35 1.86
C ASP A 5 6.50 6.35 2.29
N VAL A 6 5.44 6.31 1.50
CA VAL A 6 4.41 5.28 1.52
C VAL A 6 4.60 4.45 0.27
N MET A 7 5.11 3.26 0.43
CA MET A 7 5.37 2.33 -0.66
C MET A 7 4.06 1.70 -1.12
N VAL A 8 3.79 1.75 -2.43
CA VAL A 8 2.59 1.18 -3.06
C VAL A 8 3.00 -0.01 -3.93
N PHE A 9 2.42 -1.16 -3.63
CA PHE A 9 2.56 -2.35 -4.46
C PHE A 9 1.63 -2.24 -5.67
N GLY A 10 2.17 -2.47 -6.87
CA GLY A 10 1.43 -2.21 -8.11
C GLY A 10 1.21 -0.72 -8.38
N TYR A 11 2.16 0.14 -8.03
CA TYR A 11 2.12 1.59 -8.21
C TYR A 11 1.67 2.01 -9.61
N GLY A 12 0.83 3.02 -9.71
CA GLY A 12 0.26 3.51 -10.96
C GLY A 12 -0.88 2.63 -11.48
N SER A 13 -1.64 1.98 -10.60
CA SER A 13 -2.68 1.03 -11.00
C SER A 13 -4.10 1.56 -10.90
N SER A 14 -4.42 2.39 -9.92
CA SER A 14 -5.80 2.73 -9.61
C SER A 14 -6.01 4.20 -9.23
N GLU A 15 -7.25 4.65 -9.30
CA GLU A 15 -7.69 5.97 -8.86
C GLU A 15 -7.66 6.14 -7.32
N LEU A 16 -7.33 5.10 -6.57
CA LEU A 16 -7.12 5.19 -5.13
C LEU A 16 -5.81 5.89 -4.76
N GLU A 17 -4.81 5.85 -5.64
CA GLU A 17 -3.49 6.42 -5.37
C GLU A 17 -3.49 7.95 -5.24
N PRO A 18 -4.25 8.75 -6.03
CA PRO A 18 -4.41 10.17 -5.79
C PRO A 18 -4.99 10.50 -4.42
N VAL A 19 -5.94 9.71 -3.93
CA VAL A 19 -6.52 9.85 -2.57
C VAL A 19 -5.45 9.59 -1.53
N LEU A 20 -4.74 8.45 -1.64
CA LEU A 20 -3.63 8.11 -0.76
C LEU A 20 -2.56 9.21 -0.75
N SER A 21 -2.15 9.70 -1.93
CA SER A 21 -1.14 10.75 -2.08
C SER A 21 -1.51 12.02 -1.35
N ARG A 22 -2.77 12.45 -1.41
CA ARG A 22 -3.26 13.65 -0.72
C ARG A 22 -3.13 13.54 0.80
N TYR A 23 -3.56 12.42 1.37
CA TYR A 23 -3.44 12.18 2.81
C TYR A 23 -2.00 11.91 3.27
N ALA A 24 -1.18 11.26 2.44
CA ALA A 24 0.25 11.11 2.72
C ALA A 24 0.94 12.48 2.78
N LYS A 25 0.65 13.39 1.84
CA LYS A 25 1.18 14.76 1.86
C LYS A 25 0.78 15.53 3.12
N ALA A 26 -0.44 15.35 3.63
CA ALA A 26 -0.87 15.95 4.89
C ALA A 26 -0.06 15.45 6.11
N GLN A 27 0.56 14.28 6.01
CA GLN A 27 1.52 13.75 6.97
C GLN A 27 2.99 14.09 6.66
N ASN A 28 3.26 14.99 5.71
CA ASN A 28 4.60 15.27 5.18
C ASN A 28 5.29 14.04 4.58
N ARG A 29 4.51 13.14 3.97
CA ARG A 29 4.96 11.91 3.32
C ARG A 29 4.65 11.96 1.82
N TYR A 30 5.29 11.09 1.05
CA TYR A 30 5.04 10.92 -0.38
C TYR A 30 4.80 9.44 -0.72
N ILE A 31 4.04 9.18 -1.78
CA ILE A 31 3.87 7.82 -2.29
C ILE A 31 5.01 7.45 -3.24
N ALA A 32 5.43 6.19 -3.22
CA ALA A 32 6.51 5.68 -4.05
C ALA A 32 6.21 4.22 -4.49
N PRO A 33 6.75 3.76 -5.63
CA PRO A 33 6.68 2.36 -6.00
C PRO A 33 7.47 1.49 -5.02
N GLU A 34 7.12 0.20 -4.94
CA GLU A 34 7.93 -0.77 -4.21
C GLU A 34 9.33 -0.90 -4.83
N PRO A 35 10.39 -0.99 -4.01
CA PRO A 35 11.77 -1.03 -4.50
C PRO A 35 12.16 -2.36 -5.16
N THR A 36 11.40 -3.43 -4.91
CA THR A 36 11.72 -4.81 -5.36
C THR A 36 10.48 -5.50 -5.95
N PRO A 37 9.91 -4.99 -7.07
CA PRO A 37 8.70 -5.57 -7.66
C PRO A 37 8.87 -7.01 -8.13
N GLN A 38 10.12 -7.43 -8.42
CA GLN A 38 10.47 -8.81 -8.77
C GLN A 38 10.19 -9.82 -7.64
N ASP A 39 10.05 -9.36 -6.39
CA ASP A 39 9.68 -10.22 -5.26
C ASP A 39 8.22 -10.70 -5.35
N GLY A 40 7.41 -10.06 -6.20
CA GLY A 40 6.06 -10.48 -6.54
C GLY A 40 5.04 -10.35 -5.40
N PHE A 41 5.27 -9.49 -4.41
CA PHE A 41 4.36 -9.31 -3.27
C PHE A 41 2.94 -8.91 -3.70
N TYR A 42 2.81 -8.12 -4.77
CA TYR A 42 1.50 -7.76 -5.32
C TYR A 42 0.63 -8.98 -5.63
N TYR A 43 1.21 -10.01 -6.25
CA TYR A 43 0.48 -11.20 -6.71
C TYR A 43 0.28 -12.26 -5.62
N ARG A 44 0.96 -12.15 -4.49
CA ARG A 44 0.96 -13.14 -3.40
C ARG A 44 0.20 -12.69 -2.15
N SER A 45 -0.45 -11.53 -2.19
CA SER A 45 -1.17 -10.96 -1.05
C SER A 45 -2.69 -11.10 -1.24
N ASP A 46 -3.42 -11.06 -0.15
CA ASP A 46 -4.85 -11.37 -0.08
C ASP A 46 -5.73 -10.47 -0.97
N HIS A 47 -5.33 -9.21 -1.17
CA HIS A 47 -6.03 -8.27 -2.04
C HIS A 47 -6.14 -8.76 -3.49
N PHE A 48 -5.22 -9.58 -3.95
CA PHE A 48 -5.14 -10.00 -5.36
C PHE A 48 -6.37 -10.79 -5.82
N ASN A 49 -6.98 -11.58 -4.92
CA ASN A 49 -8.20 -12.30 -5.25
C ASN A 49 -9.40 -11.37 -5.52
N LEU A 50 -9.46 -10.23 -4.84
CA LEU A 50 -10.46 -9.19 -5.11
C LEU A 50 -10.11 -8.40 -6.37
N ALA A 51 -8.84 -8.11 -6.61
CA ALA A 51 -8.37 -7.47 -7.85
C ALA A 51 -8.78 -8.25 -9.09
N LYS A 52 -8.64 -9.59 -9.10
CA LYS A 52 -9.11 -10.49 -10.18
C LYS A 52 -10.62 -10.39 -10.44
N LYS A 53 -11.41 -9.92 -9.47
CA LYS A 53 -12.84 -9.65 -9.61
C LYS A 53 -13.13 -8.20 -10.05
N GLY A 54 -12.09 -7.45 -10.39
CA GLY A 54 -12.20 -6.07 -10.85
C GLY A 54 -12.27 -5.02 -9.74
N VAL A 55 -12.17 -5.40 -8.46
CA VAL A 55 -12.18 -4.43 -7.36
C VAL A 55 -10.85 -3.69 -7.34
N PRO A 56 -10.83 -2.35 -7.50
CA PRO A 56 -9.60 -1.58 -7.35
C PRO A 56 -9.06 -1.71 -5.95
N MET A 57 -7.78 -2.05 -5.83
CA MET A 57 -7.14 -2.33 -4.55
C MET A 57 -6.02 -1.34 -4.30
N LEU A 58 -5.83 -1.01 -3.04
CA LEU A 58 -4.72 -0.20 -2.56
C LEU A 58 -3.91 -1.03 -1.56
N TYR A 59 -2.79 -1.57 -2.03
CA TYR A 59 -1.83 -2.26 -1.18
C TYR A 59 -0.62 -1.36 -0.96
N ALA A 60 -0.52 -0.77 0.22
CA ALA A 60 0.55 0.15 0.55
C ALA A 60 1.01 -0.05 2.00
N ARG A 61 2.13 0.53 2.38
CA ARG A 61 2.66 0.59 3.75
C ARG A 61 3.83 1.56 3.82
N GLY A 62 4.34 1.85 5.01
CA GLY A 62 5.60 2.55 5.19
C GLY A 62 6.71 1.92 4.33
N GLY A 63 7.45 2.77 3.61
CA GLY A 63 8.46 2.35 2.65
C GLY A 63 9.84 2.11 3.26
N ILE A 64 10.85 2.74 2.66
CA ILE A 64 12.26 2.58 3.05
C ILE A 64 12.92 3.90 3.47
N ASP A 65 12.30 5.05 3.23
CA ASP A 65 12.86 6.36 3.57
C ASP A 65 12.60 6.73 5.03
N SER A 66 13.40 6.17 5.93
CA SER A 66 13.29 6.47 7.37
C SER A 66 13.52 7.95 7.64
N PHE A 67 12.68 8.56 8.50
CA PHE A 67 12.89 9.92 8.97
C PHE A 67 14.21 10.08 9.74
N GLU A 68 14.62 9.06 10.47
CA GLU A 68 15.79 9.11 11.34
C GLU A 68 17.06 8.61 10.66
N HIS A 69 16.97 7.60 9.78
CA HIS A 69 18.11 6.86 9.27
C HIS A 69 18.28 6.86 7.74
N GLY A 70 17.28 7.40 7.00
CA GLY A 70 17.32 7.48 5.54
C GLY A 70 17.04 6.16 4.82
N LYS A 71 17.18 6.19 3.48
CA LYS A 71 16.74 5.11 2.58
C LYS A 71 17.57 3.83 2.68
N ASP A 72 18.89 3.95 2.76
CA ASP A 72 19.79 2.80 2.76
C ASP A 72 19.57 1.93 4.00
N TRP A 73 19.34 2.58 5.14
CA TRP A 73 19.00 1.88 6.37
C TRP A 73 17.65 1.16 6.24
N GLY A 74 16.62 1.86 5.77
CA GLY A 74 15.30 1.28 5.62
C GLY A 74 15.27 0.11 4.65
N LEU A 75 16.02 0.20 3.54
CA LEU A 75 16.16 -0.93 2.61
C LEU A 75 16.81 -2.14 3.26
N LYS A 76 17.88 -1.93 4.06
CA LYS A 76 18.53 -3.01 4.82
C LYS A 76 17.58 -3.65 5.84
N GLN A 77 16.78 -2.83 6.56
CA GLN A 77 15.80 -3.37 7.52
C GLN A 77 14.73 -4.20 6.80
N ARG A 78 14.22 -3.74 5.66
CA ARG A 78 13.27 -4.50 4.84
C ARG A 78 13.88 -5.84 4.39
N GLN A 79 15.09 -5.83 3.85
CA GLN A 79 15.78 -7.05 3.44
C GLN A 79 15.97 -8.02 4.59
N ARG A 80 16.43 -7.51 5.74
CA ARG A 80 16.57 -8.31 6.97
C ARG A 80 15.26 -8.93 7.42
N TYR A 81 14.16 -8.15 7.42
CA TYR A 81 12.85 -8.69 7.78
C TYR A 81 12.46 -9.86 6.87
N VAL A 82 12.61 -9.69 5.55
CA VAL A 82 12.26 -10.74 4.57
C VAL A 82 13.17 -11.97 4.73
N SER A 83 14.48 -11.78 4.99
CA SER A 83 15.42 -12.90 5.13
C SER A 83 15.29 -13.64 6.46
N ASP A 84 15.04 -12.92 7.58
CA ASP A 84 15.21 -13.48 8.91
C ASP A 84 13.90 -13.76 9.67
N TYR A 85 12.81 -13.05 9.30
CA TYR A 85 11.54 -13.08 10.05
C TYR A 85 10.33 -13.49 9.21
N TYR A 86 10.16 -12.93 8.01
CA TYR A 86 8.96 -13.10 7.21
C TYR A 86 8.60 -14.58 6.98
N HIS A 87 7.43 -14.99 7.47
CA HIS A 87 6.91 -16.36 7.47
C HIS A 87 7.82 -17.38 8.19
N LYS A 88 8.51 -16.97 9.24
CA LYS A 88 9.36 -17.81 10.07
C LYS A 88 8.89 -17.82 11.52
N VAL A 89 9.30 -18.83 12.27
CA VAL A 89 9.01 -18.95 13.70
C VAL A 89 9.63 -17.84 14.56
N THR A 90 10.58 -17.11 13.99
CA THR A 90 11.24 -15.96 14.61
C THR A 90 10.46 -14.64 14.44
N ASP A 91 9.35 -14.63 13.69
CA ASP A 91 8.50 -13.44 13.53
C ASP A 91 7.55 -13.31 14.73
N GLU A 92 8.12 -12.96 15.88
CA GLU A 92 7.41 -12.80 17.14
C GLU A 92 7.33 -11.32 17.51
N PHE A 93 6.32 -10.95 18.30
CA PHE A 93 6.17 -9.59 18.80
C PHE A 93 7.33 -9.21 19.72
N ASP A 94 7.94 -8.05 19.47
CA ASP A 94 8.97 -7.46 20.31
C ASP A 94 8.41 -6.18 20.98
N PRO A 95 8.35 -6.09 22.30
CA PRO A 95 7.84 -4.91 23.01
C PRO A 95 8.67 -3.64 22.77
N GLU A 96 9.92 -3.78 22.28
CA GLU A 96 10.80 -2.65 21.93
C GLU A 96 10.55 -2.12 20.49
N TRP A 97 9.61 -2.66 19.74
CA TRP A 97 9.30 -2.12 18.41
C TRP A 97 8.83 -0.67 18.45
N ASP A 98 9.41 0.15 17.60
CA ASP A 98 8.91 1.50 17.37
C ASP A 98 7.67 1.48 16.47
N LEU A 99 6.51 1.53 17.11
CA LEU A 99 5.21 1.46 16.43
C LEU A 99 4.72 2.82 15.88
N ARG A 100 5.51 3.91 15.99
CA ARG A 100 5.12 5.23 15.46
C ARG A 100 4.82 5.19 13.96
N GLY A 101 5.59 4.41 13.18
CA GLY A 101 5.34 4.21 11.75
C GLY A 101 4.02 3.48 11.47
N ALA A 102 3.72 2.43 12.22
CA ALA A 102 2.45 1.71 12.11
C ALA A 102 1.26 2.62 12.45
N GLN A 103 1.37 3.45 13.48
CA GLN A 103 0.35 4.43 13.84
C GLN A 103 0.09 5.44 12.71
N GLN A 104 1.15 5.93 12.05
CA GLN A 104 1.01 6.83 10.89
C GLN A 104 0.27 6.15 9.73
N ASP A 105 0.61 4.91 9.43
CA ASP A 105 -0.02 4.15 8.35
C ASP A 105 -1.49 3.85 8.66
N LEU A 106 -1.82 3.46 9.89
CA LEU A 106 -3.20 3.24 10.32
C LEU A 106 -4.05 4.51 10.19
N PHE A 107 -3.53 5.66 10.61
CA PHE A 107 -4.23 6.93 10.45
C PHE A 107 -4.41 7.31 8.98
N LEU A 108 -3.41 7.08 8.15
CA LEU A 108 -3.48 7.30 6.71
C LEU A 108 -4.59 6.45 6.07
N TYR A 109 -4.65 5.16 6.38
CA TYR A 109 -5.68 4.28 5.86
C TYR A 109 -7.07 4.61 6.36
N PHE A 110 -7.19 4.98 7.63
CA PHE A 110 -8.45 5.47 8.18
C PHE A 110 -8.98 6.66 7.37
N GLN A 111 -8.13 7.64 7.05
CA GLN A 111 -8.53 8.81 6.28
C GLN A 111 -8.99 8.44 4.86
N VAL A 112 -8.24 7.58 4.17
CA VAL A 112 -8.60 7.10 2.83
C VAL A 112 -9.94 6.33 2.88
N GLY A 113 -10.08 5.39 3.80
CA GLY A 113 -11.29 4.59 3.94
C GLY A 113 -12.50 5.44 4.33
N ASN A 114 -12.33 6.39 5.26
CA ASN A 114 -13.40 7.30 5.68
C ASN A 114 -13.89 8.19 4.53
N GLU A 115 -13.00 8.73 3.71
CA GLU A 115 -13.39 9.51 2.54
C GLU A 115 -14.18 8.65 1.55
N LEU A 116 -13.69 7.48 1.21
CA LEU A 116 -14.37 6.58 0.28
C LEU A 116 -15.74 6.16 0.77
N ALA A 117 -15.85 5.81 2.05
CA ALA A 117 -17.10 5.36 2.66
C ALA A 117 -18.17 6.46 2.74
N ASN A 118 -17.77 7.73 2.81
CA ASN A 118 -18.66 8.88 2.89
C ASN A 118 -18.80 9.64 1.56
N SER A 119 -18.30 9.09 0.46
CA SER A 119 -18.41 9.65 -0.88
C SER A 119 -19.32 8.80 -1.78
N ASN A 120 -19.79 9.40 -2.87
CA ASN A 120 -20.44 8.67 -3.96
C ASN A 120 -19.44 8.23 -5.05
N SER A 121 -18.14 8.33 -4.77
CA SER A 121 -17.08 7.95 -5.69
C SER A 121 -16.94 6.43 -5.76
N TRP A 122 -16.79 5.92 -6.99
CA TRP A 122 -16.50 4.52 -7.27
C TRP A 122 -15.18 4.43 -8.01
N PRO A 123 -14.04 4.42 -7.31
CA PRO A 123 -12.73 4.36 -7.94
C PRO A 123 -12.59 3.22 -8.93
N ASN A 124 -11.81 3.46 -9.99
CA ASN A 124 -11.55 2.49 -11.04
C ASN A 124 -10.05 2.18 -11.14
N TRP A 125 -9.71 1.18 -11.94
CA TRP A 125 -8.35 0.96 -12.42
C TRP A 125 -8.02 2.00 -13.48
N LEU A 126 -6.75 2.38 -13.57
CA LEU A 126 -6.27 3.27 -14.62
C LEU A 126 -6.29 2.58 -16.00
N GLU A 127 -6.32 3.39 -17.06
CA GLU A 127 -6.38 2.87 -18.43
C GLU A 127 -5.20 1.93 -18.74
N GLY A 128 -5.49 0.84 -19.46
CA GLY A 128 -4.51 -0.19 -19.79
C GLY A 128 -4.10 -1.13 -18.66
N LYS A 129 -4.74 -1.04 -17.46
CA LYS A 129 -4.43 -1.96 -16.35
C LYS A 129 -5.20 -3.27 -16.46
N GLU A 130 -4.57 -4.34 -15.99
CA GLU A 130 -4.98 -5.74 -16.14
C GLU A 130 -6.45 -5.99 -15.76
N PHE A 131 -6.93 -5.39 -14.68
CA PHE A 131 -8.28 -5.68 -14.16
C PHE A 131 -9.34 -4.64 -14.53
N LYS A 132 -8.97 -3.62 -15.32
CA LYS A 132 -9.91 -2.56 -15.71
C LYS A 132 -11.12 -3.08 -16.48
N ALA A 133 -10.92 -3.92 -17.47
CA ALA A 133 -12.01 -4.46 -18.29
C ALA A 133 -13.03 -5.27 -17.43
N VAL A 134 -12.57 -6.01 -16.44
CA VAL A 134 -13.43 -6.74 -15.50
C VAL A 134 -14.24 -5.76 -14.65
N ARG A 135 -13.62 -4.67 -14.19
CA ARG A 135 -14.30 -3.62 -13.45
C ARG A 135 -15.37 -2.94 -14.26
N ASP A 136 -15.04 -2.48 -15.46
CA ASP A 136 -15.96 -1.77 -16.34
C ASP A 136 -17.20 -2.62 -16.67
N LYS A 137 -17.00 -3.92 -16.96
CA LYS A 137 -18.09 -4.87 -17.15
C LYS A 137 -18.99 -4.98 -15.92
N SER A 138 -18.42 -5.00 -14.71
CA SER A 138 -19.19 -5.09 -13.47
C SER A 138 -20.02 -3.84 -13.18
N LEU A 139 -19.55 -2.68 -13.60
CA LEU A 139 -20.28 -1.41 -13.43
C LEU A 139 -21.43 -1.29 -14.44
N SER A 140 -21.21 -1.69 -15.71
CA SER A 140 -22.25 -1.64 -16.76
C SER A 140 -23.41 -2.60 -16.51
N SER A 141 -23.21 -3.69 -15.76
CA SER A 141 -24.27 -4.64 -15.42
C SER A 141 -25.18 -4.19 -14.26
N LYS A 142 -24.90 -3.03 -13.65
CA LYS A 142 -25.71 -2.45 -12.56
C LYS A 142 -26.61 -1.30 -13.01
N GLN A 143 -26.57 -0.95 -14.29
CA GLN A 143 -27.49 0.00 -14.93
C GLN A 143 -28.64 -0.76 -15.60
#